data_73963b7bf353db94b4bc08a6f45cf27c
#
_entry.id   73963b7bf353db94b4bc08a6f45cf27c
#
_cell.length_a   1.000
_cell.length_b   1.000
_cell.length_c   1.000
_cell.angle_alpha   90.00
_cell.angle_beta   90.00
_cell.angle_gamma   90.00
#
_symmetry.space_group_name_H-M   'P 1'
#
loop_
_entity.id
_entity.type
_entity.pdbx_description
1 polymer ?
#
loop_
_entity_poly.entity_id
_entity_poly.type
_entity_poly.pdbx_seq_one_letter_code
_entity_poly.pdbx_strand_id
1 'polypeptide(L)'
;MEAHFEKDYYQDLLSWEELEWLINIRPLMTSERVKIIEQDEDEVFEWENPIWATDHNCWTPSLIKKIIDSRVLYINDMSKSTRKINEFSGLLEDIYDCQCDAHIYIAAHKNIKKIHPFGIHFDYADNVIVQCEGTTNFKVWDEVDASHYRCNINLHNATAATPIINVNMKPGDAIWIPKHYPHLATSKTKRLSVSFPMASNVFLNPDDGWVQEDRSWVKLNH
;
A
#
# COMPACT_ATOMS: atom_id res chain seq x y z
N MET A 1 -18.64 1.28 2.35
CA MET A 1 -17.72 1.96 3.32
C MET A 1 -17.80 3.45 3.06
N GLU A 2 -17.64 4.30 4.07
CA GLU A 2 -17.52 5.76 3.91
C GLU A 2 -16.09 6.20 4.20
N ALA A 3 -15.61 7.23 3.48
CA ALA A 3 -14.30 7.81 3.75
C ALA A 3 -14.33 8.52 5.11
N HIS A 4 -13.47 8.10 6.02
CA HIS A 4 -13.37 8.75 7.34
C HIS A 4 -11.97 8.60 7.94
N PHE A 5 -11.69 9.40 8.95
CA PHE A 5 -10.41 9.44 9.66
C PHE A 5 -10.66 9.31 11.16
N GLU A 6 -9.86 8.49 11.82
CA GLU A 6 -9.93 8.26 13.26
C GLU A 6 -8.54 8.39 13.89
N LYS A 7 -8.49 9.13 15.02
CA LYS A 7 -7.26 9.31 15.80
C LYS A 7 -7.11 8.19 16.81
N ASP A 8 -5.84 7.84 17.07
CA ASP A 8 -5.47 6.89 18.13
C ASP A 8 -6.23 5.55 18.02
N TYR A 9 -6.55 5.13 16.79
CA TYR A 9 -7.36 3.95 16.50
C TYR A 9 -6.62 2.64 16.81
N TYR A 10 -5.36 2.53 16.38
CA TYR A 10 -4.56 1.33 16.60
C TYR A 10 -3.11 1.67 16.93
N GLN A 11 -2.74 1.58 18.19
CA GLN A 11 -1.39 1.85 18.66
C GLN A 11 -0.47 0.62 18.44
N ASP A 12 0.79 0.88 18.14
CA ASP A 12 1.86 -0.12 18.08
C ASP A 12 1.63 -1.29 17.10
N LEU A 13 0.94 -1.05 15.98
CA LEU A 13 0.68 -2.09 14.97
C LEU A 13 1.98 -2.65 14.38
N LEU A 14 2.94 -1.78 14.06
CA LEU A 14 4.25 -2.13 13.52
C LEU A 14 5.27 -1.04 13.88
N SER A 15 6.40 -1.45 14.46
CA SER A 15 7.53 -0.56 14.76
C SER A 15 8.66 -0.69 13.75
N TRP A 16 9.61 0.28 13.77
CA TRP A 16 10.86 0.16 12.98
C TRP A 16 11.68 -1.06 13.36
N GLU A 17 11.68 -1.46 14.63
CA GLU A 17 12.39 -2.65 15.11
C GLU A 17 11.76 -3.93 14.56
N GLU A 18 10.43 -4.04 14.62
CA GLU A 18 9.69 -5.16 14.04
C GLU A 18 9.87 -5.25 12.52
N LEU A 19 9.87 -4.10 11.81
CA LEU A 19 10.17 -4.06 10.38
C LEU A 19 11.60 -4.55 10.09
N GLU A 20 12.59 -4.14 10.88
CA GLU A 20 13.97 -4.60 10.71
C GLU A 20 14.07 -6.12 10.90
N TRP A 21 13.33 -6.68 11.85
CA TRP A 21 13.22 -8.12 12.03
C TRP A 21 12.58 -8.79 10.80
N LEU A 22 11.47 -8.27 10.28
CA LEU A 22 10.79 -8.79 9.09
C LEU A 22 11.69 -8.80 7.86
N ILE A 23 12.47 -7.76 7.64
CA ILE A 23 13.43 -7.65 6.52
C ILE A 23 14.46 -8.79 6.55
N ASN A 24 14.79 -9.32 7.72
CA ASN A 24 15.70 -10.45 7.86
C ASN A 24 15.05 -11.82 7.57
N ILE A 25 13.72 -11.88 7.43
CA ILE A 25 13.01 -13.10 7.05
C ILE A 25 12.99 -13.21 5.52
N ARG A 26 14.03 -13.82 4.94
CA ARG A 26 14.24 -13.91 3.49
C ARG A 26 13.02 -14.35 2.68
N PRO A 27 12.24 -15.37 3.07
CA PRO A 27 11.04 -15.78 2.33
C PRO A 27 9.96 -14.70 2.20
N LEU A 28 9.96 -13.67 3.07
CA LEU A 28 9.05 -12.53 2.96
C LEU A 28 9.55 -11.46 2.00
N MET A 29 10.85 -11.45 1.68
CA MET A 29 11.51 -10.40 0.91
C MET A 29 11.74 -10.83 -0.54
N THR A 30 10.73 -11.38 -1.20
CA THR A 30 10.82 -11.74 -2.61
C THR A 30 10.62 -10.53 -3.51
N SER A 31 11.09 -10.59 -4.74
CA SER A 31 10.89 -9.52 -5.74
C SER A 31 9.40 -9.34 -6.11
N GLU A 32 8.59 -10.36 -5.87
CA GLU A 32 7.14 -10.28 -6.06
C GLU A 32 6.46 -9.44 -4.96
N ARG A 33 6.96 -9.52 -3.73
CA ARG A 33 6.42 -8.79 -2.58
C ARG A 33 7.01 -7.40 -2.43
N VAL A 34 8.33 -7.29 -2.55
CA VAL A 34 9.05 -6.02 -2.37
C VAL A 34 9.01 -5.21 -3.66
N LYS A 35 8.36 -4.06 -3.63
CA LYS A 35 8.24 -3.14 -4.75
C LYS A 35 8.91 -1.82 -4.42
N ILE A 36 9.72 -1.34 -5.35
CA ILE A 36 10.33 -0.01 -5.29
C ILE A 36 9.41 0.92 -6.07
N ILE A 37 9.07 2.05 -5.46
CA ILE A 37 8.30 3.07 -6.14
C ILE A 37 9.26 4.15 -6.58
N GLU A 38 9.46 4.24 -7.88
CA GLU A 38 10.30 5.26 -8.50
C GLU A 38 9.50 6.53 -8.75
N GLN A 39 10.12 7.67 -8.48
CA GLN A 39 9.47 8.97 -8.66
C GLN A 39 9.81 9.63 -10.01
N ASP A 40 10.87 9.20 -10.66
CA ASP A 40 11.31 9.71 -11.95
C ASP A 40 11.41 8.53 -12.94
N GLU A 41 10.77 8.68 -14.10
CA GLU A 41 10.74 7.69 -15.19
C GLU A 41 12.13 7.38 -15.79
N ASP A 42 13.14 8.17 -15.42
CA ASP A 42 14.49 8.09 -16.02
C ASP A 42 15.46 7.18 -15.27
N GLU A 43 15.13 6.66 -14.08
CA GLU A 43 15.97 5.72 -13.34
C GLU A 43 15.29 4.38 -13.17
N VAL A 44 15.51 3.48 -14.12
CA VAL A 44 15.14 2.06 -13.97
C VAL A 44 16.15 1.40 -13.04
N PHE A 45 15.68 0.95 -11.88
CA PHE A 45 16.51 0.14 -10.99
C PHE A 45 16.44 -1.30 -11.46
N GLU A 46 17.36 -1.70 -12.34
CA GLU A 46 17.53 -3.09 -12.75
C GLU A 46 18.30 -3.86 -11.67
N TRP A 47 17.65 -4.86 -11.10
CA TRP A 47 18.28 -5.81 -10.21
C TRP A 47 18.56 -7.09 -10.96
N GLU A 48 19.83 -7.39 -11.19
CA GLU A 48 20.28 -8.69 -11.67
C GLU A 48 20.51 -9.63 -10.49
N ASN A 49 19.69 -10.64 -10.35
CA ASN A 49 19.99 -11.76 -9.46
C ASN A 49 21.19 -12.54 -10.04
N PRO A 50 22.23 -12.81 -9.24
CA PRO A 50 23.29 -13.70 -9.68
C PRO A 50 22.71 -15.07 -10.09
N ILE A 51 23.08 -15.58 -11.26
CA ILE A 51 22.58 -16.85 -11.83
C ILE A 51 22.72 -18.05 -10.87
N TRP A 52 23.66 -17.97 -9.93
CA TRP A 52 23.91 -19.00 -8.91
C TRP A 52 23.12 -18.81 -7.62
N ALA A 53 22.33 -17.76 -7.49
CA ALA A 53 21.48 -17.55 -6.32
C ALA A 53 20.33 -18.56 -6.35
N THR A 54 20.42 -19.57 -5.51
CA THR A 54 19.44 -20.66 -5.43
C THR A 54 18.11 -20.26 -4.82
N ASP A 55 18.11 -19.22 -3.97
CA ASP A 55 16.88 -18.61 -3.43
C ASP A 55 16.46 -17.47 -4.37
N HIS A 56 15.94 -17.87 -5.50
CA HIS A 56 15.55 -17.01 -6.59
C HIS A 56 14.64 -15.89 -6.10
N ASN A 57 14.96 -14.67 -6.45
CA ASN A 57 14.12 -13.51 -6.26
C ASN A 57 13.97 -12.98 -4.82
N CYS A 58 14.82 -13.36 -3.86
CA CYS A 58 14.81 -12.76 -2.54
C CYS A 58 15.81 -11.61 -2.43
N TRP A 59 15.31 -10.46 -2.00
CA TRP A 59 16.15 -9.31 -1.70
C TRP A 59 16.96 -9.54 -0.43
N THR A 60 18.23 -9.16 -0.43
CA THR A 60 19.05 -9.26 0.79
C THR A 60 18.68 -8.14 1.76
N PRO A 61 18.74 -8.39 3.09
CA PRO A 61 18.46 -7.34 4.08
C PRO A 61 19.31 -6.07 3.90
N SER A 62 20.58 -6.22 3.55
CA SER A 62 21.49 -5.10 3.30
C SER A 62 21.06 -4.25 2.11
N LEU A 63 20.54 -4.87 1.05
CA LEU A 63 20.05 -4.17 -0.12
C LEU A 63 18.74 -3.44 0.20
N ILE A 64 17.79 -4.11 0.88
CA ILE A 64 16.54 -3.48 1.29
C ILE A 64 16.81 -2.24 2.15
N LYS A 65 17.71 -2.35 3.14
CA LYS A 65 18.13 -1.21 3.97
C LYS A 65 18.69 -0.06 3.13
N LYS A 66 19.56 -0.36 2.15
CA LYS A 66 20.10 0.63 1.24
C LYS A 66 19.02 1.31 0.38
N ILE A 67 18.03 0.55 -0.07
CA ILE A 67 16.92 1.08 -0.87
C ILE A 67 16.03 1.97 -0.01
N ILE A 68 15.67 1.55 1.20
CA ILE A 68 14.87 2.33 2.14
C ILE A 68 15.49 3.71 2.41
N ASP A 69 16.82 3.81 2.41
CA ASP A 69 17.53 5.08 2.62
C ASP A 69 17.42 6.05 1.43
N SER A 70 16.99 5.60 0.25
CA SER A 70 16.98 6.40 -0.97
C SER A 70 15.67 6.41 -1.74
N ARG A 71 14.76 5.48 -1.49
CA ARG A 71 13.53 5.26 -2.26
C ARG A 71 12.32 5.03 -1.34
N VAL A 72 11.13 5.12 -1.92
CA VAL A 72 9.92 4.62 -1.30
C VAL A 72 9.77 3.15 -1.65
N LEU A 73 9.50 2.35 -0.65
CA LEU A 73 9.35 0.91 -0.77
C LEU A 73 7.98 0.51 -0.24
N TYR A 74 7.34 -0.46 -0.87
CA TYR A 74 6.25 -1.17 -0.22
C TYR A 74 6.43 -2.69 -0.33
N ILE A 75 5.90 -3.40 0.65
CA ILE A 75 5.95 -4.85 0.74
C ILE A 75 4.51 -5.33 0.84
N ASN A 76 4.04 -6.05 -0.16
CA ASN A 76 2.71 -6.65 -0.20
C ASN A 76 2.68 -8.07 0.37
N ASP A 77 1.48 -8.63 0.53
CA ASP A 77 1.24 -9.98 1.06
C ASP A 77 1.86 -10.16 2.47
N MET A 78 1.56 -9.19 3.34
CA MET A 78 2.10 -9.12 4.69
C MET A 78 1.05 -9.38 5.79
N SER A 79 -0.16 -9.79 5.45
CA SER A 79 -1.24 -10.08 6.40
C SER A 79 -0.88 -11.14 7.46
N LYS A 80 0.10 -11.98 7.18
CA LYS A 80 0.61 -13.02 8.10
C LYS A 80 2.01 -12.73 8.66
N SER A 81 2.51 -11.50 8.50
CA SER A 81 3.89 -11.15 8.85
C SER A 81 4.14 -11.01 10.34
N THR A 82 3.21 -10.44 11.07
CA THR A 82 3.23 -10.32 12.52
C THR A 82 1.88 -10.73 13.11
N ARG A 83 1.87 -11.06 14.40
CA ARG A 83 0.62 -11.39 15.10
C ARG A 83 -0.38 -10.22 15.04
N LYS A 84 0.06 -9.00 15.30
CA LYS A 84 -0.81 -7.81 15.33
C LYS A 84 -1.42 -7.52 13.96
N ILE A 85 -0.61 -7.59 12.88
CA ILE A 85 -1.11 -7.40 11.51
C ILE A 85 -2.11 -8.50 11.14
N ASN A 86 -1.83 -9.75 11.50
CA ASN A 86 -2.73 -10.87 11.22
C ASN A 86 -4.06 -10.74 11.98
N GLU A 87 -4.03 -10.41 13.27
CA GLU A 87 -5.23 -10.19 14.08
C GLU A 87 -6.06 -9.02 13.52
N PHE A 88 -5.41 -7.94 13.08
CA PHE A 88 -6.12 -6.79 12.52
C PHE A 88 -6.70 -7.08 11.12
N SER A 89 -5.96 -7.79 10.25
CA SER A 89 -6.50 -8.28 8.97
C SER A 89 -7.73 -9.14 9.18
N GLY A 90 -7.67 -10.12 10.09
CA GLY A 90 -8.81 -10.99 10.41
C GLY A 90 -10.01 -10.23 10.97
N LEU A 91 -9.78 -9.21 11.81
CA LEU A 91 -10.85 -8.34 12.30
C LEU A 91 -11.56 -7.60 11.15
N LEU A 92 -10.80 -7.08 10.17
CA LEU A 92 -11.37 -6.42 9.00
C LEU A 92 -12.15 -7.41 8.12
N GLU A 93 -11.63 -8.62 7.93
CA GLU A 93 -12.33 -9.70 7.21
C GLU A 93 -13.67 -10.05 7.85
N ASP A 94 -13.70 -10.16 9.18
CA ASP A 94 -14.92 -10.46 9.93
C ASP A 94 -15.95 -9.32 9.88
N ILE A 95 -15.50 -8.05 9.96
CA ILE A 95 -16.40 -6.88 9.98
C ILE A 95 -16.99 -6.61 8.60
N TYR A 96 -16.19 -6.74 7.54
CA TYR A 96 -16.56 -6.31 6.18
C TYR A 96 -16.92 -7.47 5.25
N ASP A 97 -16.89 -8.72 5.72
CA ASP A 97 -17.09 -9.93 4.91
C ASP A 97 -16.27 -9.90 3.61
N CYS A 98 -14.96 -9.76 3.76
CA CYS A 98 -14.04 -9.55 2.66
C CYS A 98 -12.79 -10.40 2.82
N GLN A 99 -11.93 -10.43 1.80
CA GLN A 99 -10.53 -10.83 1.95
C GLN A 99 -9.68 -9.59 2.19
N CYS A 100 -8.76 -9.66 3.13
CA CYS A 100 -7.88 -8.56 3.51
C CYS A 100 -6.41 -8.97 3.38
N ASP A 101 -5.66 -8.22 2.59
CA ASP A 101 -4.19 -8.30 2.61
C ASP A 101 -3.63 -7.17 3.48
N ALA A 102 -2.32 -7.18 3.70
CA ALA A 102 -1.60 -6.09 4.33
C ALA A 102 -0.39 -5.69 3.48
N HIS A 103 -0.26 -4.39 3.25
CA HIS A 103 0.87 -3.81 2.54
C HIS A 103 1.64 -2.86 3.47
N ILE A 104 2.93 -3.07 3.63
CA ILE A 104 3.79 -2.20 4.44
C ILE A 104 4.41 -1.14 3.53
N TYR A 105 4.15 0.14 3.82
CA TYR A 105 4.72 1.29 3.11
C TYR A 105 5.84 1.94 3.93
N ILE A 106 6.99 2.11 3.29
CA ILE A 106 8.21 2.58 3.92
C ILE A 106 8.76 3.76 3.12
N ALA A 107 8.96 4.90 3.79
CA ALA A 107 9.67 6.04 3.26
C ALA A 107 10.63 6.54 4.34
N ALA A 108 11.91 6.21 4.21
CA ALA A 108 12.90 6.51 5.24
C ALA A 108 13.81 7.69 4.91
N HIS A 109 13.82 8.15 3.66
CA HIS A 109 14.78 9.14 3.18
C HIS A 109 14.46 10.57 3.64
N LYS A 110 15.48 11.29 4.11
CA LYS A 110 15.35 12.68 4.60
C LYS A 110 15.26 13.73 3.48
N ASN A 111 15.59 13.38 2.23
CA ASN A 111 15.76 14.32 1.10
C ASN A 111 14.87 14.01 -0.09
N ILE A 112 13.75 13.31 0.09
CA ILE A 112 12.81 13.06 -1.00
C ILE A 112 12.18 14.40 -1.41
N LYS A 113 12.56 14.93 -2.58
CA LYS A 113 12.06 16.21 -3.09
C LYS A 113 10.59 16.16 -3.53
N LYS A 114 10.12 15.00 -3.95
CA LYS A 114 8.74 14.71 -4.31
C LYS A 114 8.27 13.46 -3.55
N ILE A 115 7.26 13.63 -2.71
CA ILE A 115 6.91 12.63 -1.71
C ILE A 115 5.51 12.07 -1.97
N HIS A 116 5.18 11.78 -3.20
CA HIS A 116 3.93 11.11 -3.56
C HIS A 116 4.21 10.10 -4.67
N PRO A 117 4.64 8.90 -4.27
CA PRO A 117 5.15 7.92 -5.21
C PRO A 117 4.16 7.51 -6.31
N PHE A 118 2.86 7.54 -6.03
CA PHE A 118 1.81 7.23 -7.00
C PHE A 118 1.10 8.48 -7.56
N GLY A 119 1.50 9.68 -7.11
CA GLY A 119 0.70 10.87 -7.35
C GLY A 119 -0.69 10.76 -6.72
N ILE A 120 -1.66 11.47 -7.28
CA ILE A 120 -3.07 11.27 -6.94
C ILE A 120 -3.54 10.02 -7.66
N HIS A 121 -4.10 9.08 -6.94
CA HIS A 121 -4.59 7.81 -7.49
C HIS A 121 -5.83 7.35 -6.72
N PHE A 122 -6.54 6.38 -7.28
CA PHE A 122 -7.56 5.63 -6.58
C PHE A 122 -7.26 4.13 -6.65
N ASP A 123 -7.75 3.40 -5.67
CA ASP A 123 -7.67 1.94 -5.64
C ASP A 123 -8.98 1.31 -6.12
N TYR A 124 -8.91 0.08 -6.61
CA TYR A 124 -10.07 -0.74 -6.98
C TYR A 124 -10.62 -1.56 -5.79
N ALA A 125 -9.97 -1.47 -4.64
CA ALA A 125 -10.38 -2.09 -3.38
C ALA A 125 -10.61 -1.01 -2.33
N ASP A 126 -11.51 -1.27 -1.39
CA ASP A 126 -11.59 -0.48 -0.15
C ASP A 126 -10.31 -0.66 0.64
N ASN A 127 -9.89 0.37 1.36
CA ASN A 127 -8.59 0.36 2.03
C ASN A 127 -8.67 1.00 3.42
N VAL A 128 -8.04 0.36 4.40
CA VAL A 128 -7.75 0.95 5.71
C VAL A 128 -6.26 1.16 5.84
N ILE A 129 -5.82 2.36 6.15
CA ILE A 129 -4.40 2.67 6.32
C ILE A 129 -4.16 3.11 7.75
N VAL A 130 -3.26 2.43 8.45
CA VAL A 130 -2.81 2.75 9.80
C VAL A 130 -1.41 3.37 9.73
N GLN A 131 -1.26 4.56 10.31
CA GLN A 131 0.05 5.18 10.48
C GLN A 131 0.77 4.56 11.68
N CYS A 132 1.91 3.92 11.43
CA CYS A 132 2.66 3.23 12.47
C CYS A 132 3.77 4.10 13.07
N GLU A 133 4.53 4.78 12.19
CA GLU A 133 5.65 5.61 12.60
C GLU A 133 5.78 6.85 11.72
N GLY A 134 6.27 7.95 12.27
CA GLY A 134 6.40 9.22 11.56
C GLY A 134 5.05 9.89 11.27
N THR A 135 4.99 10.71 10.23
CA THR A 135 3.77 11.46 9.90
C THR A 135 3.51 11.45 8.40
N THR A 136 2.22 11.41 8.03
CA THR A 136 1.78 11.47 6.64
C THR A 136 0.61 12.44 6.51
N ASN A 137 0.69 13.38 5.57
CA ASN A 137 -0.50 14.15 5.18
C ASN A 137 -1.27 13.33 4.16
N PHE A 138 -2.50 13.01 4.48
CA PHE A 138 -3.47 12.39 3.56
C PHE A 138 -4.50 13.39 3.10
N LYS A 139 -4.74 13.38 1.79
CA LYS A 139 -5.87 14.04 1.16
C LYS A 139 -6.70 13.00 0.45
N VAL A 140 -8.00 13.05 0.63
CA VAL A 140 -8.96 12.18 -0.04
C VAL A 140 -10.00 13.07 -0.72
N TRP A 141 -10.33 12.77 -1.96
CA TRP A 141 -11.40 13.43 -2.72
C TRP A 141 -12.61 12.50 -2.82
N ASP A 142 -13.72 13.06 -3.25
CA ASP A 142 -14.95 12.31 -3.46
C ASP A 142 -14.81 11.26 -4.58
N GLU A 143 -15.68 10.28 -4.59
CA GLU A 143 -15.69 9.18 -5.55
C GLU A 143 -15.63 9.67 -7.00
N VAL A 144 -14.87 8.95 -7.83
CA VAL A 144 -14.82 9.17 -9.28
C VAL A 144 -15.36 7.97 -10.03
N ASP A 145 -15.95 8.22 -11.18
CA ASP A 145 -16.30 7.13 -12.11
C ASP A 145 -15.01 6.60 -12.76
N ALA A 146 -14.56 5.43 -12.28
CA ALA A 146 -13.33 4.80 -12.72
C ALA A 146 -13.32 4.49 -14.23
N SER A 147 -14.49 4.35 -14.86
CA SER A 147 -14.60 4.08 -16.31
C SER A 147 -14.10 5.22 -17.19
N HIS A 148 -14.03 6.43 -16.65
CA HIS A 148 -13.51 7.61 -17.33
C HIS A 148 -11.98 7.71 -17.35
N TYR A 149 -11.29 6.82 -16.62
CA TYR A 149 -9.84 6.86 -16.48
C TYR A 149 -9.21 5.62 -17.14
N ARG A 150 -8.20 5.85 -17.99
CA ARG A 150 -7.40 4.76 -18.58
C ARG A 150 -6.39 4.15 -17.59
N CYS A 151 -6.06 4.90 -16.56
CA CYS A 151 -5.10 4.54 -15.52
C CYS A 151 -5.57 5.14 -14.20
N ASN A 152 -5.41 4.43 -13.11
CA ASN A 152 -5.82 4.87 -11.78
C ASN A 152 -4.79 5.71 -11.04
N ILE A 153 -3.66 6.03 -11.64
CA ILE A 153 -2.57 6.83 -11.05
C ILE A 153 -2.36 8.15 -11.80
N ASN A 154 -1.70 9.11 -11.14
CA ASN A 154 -1.40 10.44 -11.68
C ASN A 154 -2.65 11.20 -12.15
N LEU A 155 -3.70 11.19 -11.37
CA LEU A 155 -4.99 11.81 -11.70
C LEU A 155 -4.95 13.33 -11.53
N HIS A 156 -4.37 14.03 -12.49
CA HIS A 156 -4.23 15.50 -12.43
C HIS A 156 -5.57 16.24 -12.36
N ASN A 157 -6.63 15.69 -12.94
CA ASN A 157 -7.95 16.33 -12.97
C ASN A 157 -8.76 16.16 -11.67
N ALA A 158 -8.41 15.21 -10.82
CA ALA A 158 -9.07 15.03 -9.52
C ALA A 158 -8.75 16.18 -8.53
N THR A 159 -7.71 16.96 -8.80
CA THR A 159 -7.28 18.08 -7.94
C THR A 159 -8.12 19.36 -8.08
N ALA A 160 -9.04 19.44 -9.04
CA ALA A 160 -9.88 20.63 -9.25
C ALA A 160 -10.89 20.84 -8.09
N ALA A 161 -11.21 19.78 -7.35
CA ALA A 161 -12.12 19.83 -6.20
C ALA A 161 -11.37 19.96 -4.88
N THR A 162 -12.05 20.49 -3.86
CA THR A 162 -11.54 20.50 -2.48
C THR A 162 -11.56 19.06 -1.95
N PRO A 163 -10.48 18.56 -1.32
CA PRO A 163 -10.52 17.25 -0.71
C PRO A 163 -11.56 17.20 0.43
N ILE A 164 -12.30 16.09 0.49
CA ILE A 164 -13.27 15.84 1.59
C ILE A 164 -12.56 15.51 2.90
N ILE A 165 -11.34 14.95 2.82
CA ILE A 165 -10.45 14.74 3.96
C ILE A 165 -9.10 15.36 3.65
N ASN A 166 -8.54 16.10 4.61
CA ASN A 166 -7.17 16.62 4.58
C ASN A 166 -6.61 16.61 5.99
N VAL A 167 -5.83 15.57 6.31
CA VAL A 167 -5.36 15.30 7.67
C VAL A 167 -3.87 15.01 7.72
N ASN A 168 -3.24 15.31 8.84
CA ASN A 168 -1.88 14.89 9.14
C ASN A 168 -1.97 13.72 10.13
N MET A 169 -1.79 12.52 9.63
CA MET A 169 -1.78 11.30 10.42
C MET A 169 -0.49 11.18 11.23
N LYS A 170 -0.64 10.74 12.46
CA LYS A 170 0.42 10.42 13.43
C LYS A 170 0.37 8.93 13.77
N PRO A 171 1.40 8.37 14.43
CA PRO A 171 1.35 7.00 14.89
C PRO A 171 0.07 6.70 15.68
N GLY A 172 -0.59 5.62 15.31
CA GLY A 172 -1.87 5.19 15.86
C GLY A 172 -3.10 5.66 15.08
N ASP A 173 -2.99 6.69 14.26
CA ASP A 173 -4.12 7.18 13.46
C ASP A 173 -4.44 6.22 12.30
N ALA A 174 -5.72 6.13 11.95
CA ALA A 174 -6.19 5.34 10.81
C ALA A 174 -7.09 6.17 9.87
N ILE A 175 -7.07 5.81 8.59
CA ILE A 175 -7.93 6.40 7.57
C ILE A 175 -8.57 5.29 6.74
N TRP A 176 -9.88 5.42 6.49
CA TRP A 176 -10.68 4.56 5.63
C TRP A 176 -10.89 5.24 4.29
N ILE A 177 -10.50 4.58 3.22
CA ILE A 177 -10.59 5.09 1.86
C ILE A 177 -11.38 4.07 1.03
N PRO A 178 -12.62 4.38 0.63
CA PRO A 178 -13.38 3.50 -0.24
C PRO A 178 -12.72 3.37 -1.61
N LYS A 179 -12.99 2.27 -2.30
CA LYS A 179 -12.60 2.11 -3.70
C LYS A 179 -13.04 3.31 -4.55
N HIS A 180 -12.26 3.67 -5.55
CA HIS A 180 -12.51 4.77 -6.49
C HIS A 180 -12.48 6.18 -5.86
N TYR A 181 -12.09 6.32 -4.60
CA TYR A 181 -11.85 7.62 -3.98
C TYR A 181 -10.40 8.06 -4.24
N PRO A 182 -10.18 9.10 -5.07
CA PRO A 182 -8.84 9.60 -5.31
C PRO A 182 -8.19 10.06 -4.00
N HIS A 183 -6.93 9.70 -3.83
CA HIS A 183 -6.20 10.10 -2.63
C HIS A 183 -4.73 10.37 -2.92
N LEU A 184 -4.11 11.09 -2.00
CA LEU A 184 -2.71 11.49 -2.04
C LEU A 184 -2.10 11.38 -0.65
N ALA A 185 -1.06 10.59 -0.53
CA ALA A 185 -0.26 10.48 0.68
C ALA A 185 1.07 11.22 0.49
N THR A 186 1.35 12.22 1.31
CA THR A 186 2.62 12.96 1.28
C THR A 186 3.29 12.93 2.65
N SER A 187 4.61 12.80 2.68
CA SER A 187 5.38 12.87 3.91
C SER A 187 6.66 13.67 3.70
N LYS A 188 7.07 14.40 4.74
CA LYS A 188 8.38 15.10 4.80
C LYS A 188 9.32 14.43 5.79
N THR A 189 8.92 13.36 6.40
CA THR A 189 9.66 12.65 7.44
C THR A 189 9.75 11.16 7.09
N LYS A 190 10.68 10.49 7.73
CA LYS A 190 10.70 9.03 7.77
C LYS A 190 9.35 8.53 8.27
N ARG A 191 8.72 7.61 7.53
CA ARG A 191 7.40 7.08 7.86
C ARG A 191 7.31 5.57 7.64
N LEU A 192 6.44 4.96 8.42
CA LEU A 192 6.03 3.58 8.29
C LEU A 192 4.51 3.53 8.44
N SER A 193 3.82 2.94 7.50
CA SER A 193 2.37 2.72 7.56
C SER A 193 2.02 1.35 7.00
N VAL A 194 0.91 0.79 7.46
CA VAL A 194 0.34 -0.45 6.94
C VAL A 194 -1.00 -0.14 6.32
N SER A 195 -1.18 -0.56 5.10
CA SER A 195 -2.41 -0.46 4.32
C SER A 195 -3.06 -1.84 4.25
N PHE A 196 -4.37 -1.88 4.38
CA PHE A 196 -5.18 -3.09 4.39
C PHE A 196 -6.21 -3.01 3.26
N PRO A 197 -5.81 -3.37 2.02
CA PRO A 197 -6.76 -3.47 0.93
C PRO A 197 -7.72 -4.63 1.17
N MET A 198 -9.00 -4.37 0.96
CA MET A 198 -10.10 -5.31 1.17
C MET A 198 -10.81 -5.58 -0.14
N ALA A 199 -10.77 -6.85 -0.57
CA ALA A 199 -11.49 -7.32 -1.74
C ALA A 199 -12.79 -7.98 -1.30
N SER A 200 -13.90 -7.59 -1.92
CA SER A 200 -15.18 -8.24 -1.66
C SER A 200 -15.13 -9.72 -2.05
N ASN A 201 -15.68 -10.59 -1.22
CA ASN A 201 -15.84 -12.03 -1.51
C ASN A 201 -16.63 -12.31 -2.81
N VAL A 202 -17.40 -11.34 -3.30
CA VAL A 202 -18.12 -11.41 -4.59
C VAL A 202 -17.16 -11.64 -5.76
N PHE A 203 -15.91 -11.17 -5.68
CA PHE A 203 -14.90 -11.42 -6.71
C PHE A 203 -14.32 -12.84 -6.71
N LEU A 204 -14.62 -13.63 -5.70
CA LEU A 204 -14.17 -15.01 -5.57
C LEU A 204 -15.25 -16.00 -5.98
N ASN A 205 -16.44 -15.53 -6.32
CA ASN A 205 -17.47 -16.41 -6.82
C ASN A 205 -17.19 -16.70 -8.31
N PRO A 206 -16.73 -17.93 -8.65
CA PRO A 206 -16.47 -18.30 -10.04
C PRO A 206 -17.73 -18.18 -10.92
N ASP A 207 -18.92 -18.22 -10.31
CA ASP A 207 -20.18 -18.07 -11.01
C ASP A 207 -20.43 -16.63 -11.51
N ASP A 208 -19.75 -15.63 -10.95
CA ASP A 208 -19.82 -14.24 -11.42
C ASP A 208 -18.92 -13.95 -12.62
N GLY A 209 -18.13 -14.92 -13.05
CA GLY A 209 -17.32 -14.85 -14.26
C GLY A 209 -16.16 -13.84 -14.22
N TRP A 210 -15.66 -13.49 -13.02
CA TRP A 210 -14.49 -12.63 -12.88
C TRP A 210 -13.25 -13.47 -12.56
N VAL A 211 -12.18 -13.24 -13.28
CA VAL A 211 -10.85 -13.81 -13.00
C VAL A 211 -9.82 -12.71 -12.96
N GLN A 212 -8.77 -12.93 -12.19
CA GLN A 212 -7.62 -12.04 -12.19
C GLN A 212 -6.67 -12.46 -13.31
N GLU A 213 -6.52 -11.62 -14.32
CA GLU A 213 -5.50 -11.75 -15.36
C GLU A 213 -4.55 -10.57 -15.26
N ASP A 214 -3.24 -10.85 -15.21
CA ASP A 214 -2.15 -9.85 -15.23
C ASP A 214 -2.39 -8.63 -14.34
N ARG A 215 -2.83 -8.86 -13.08
CA ARG A 215 -3.14 -7.84 -12.06
C ARG A 215 -4.38 -6.98 -12.35
N SER A 216 -5.18 -7.31 -13.32
CA SER A 216 -6.49 -6.73 -13.57
C SER A 216 -7.58 -7.78 -13.40
N TRP A 217 -8.75 -7.35 -12.89
CA TRP A 217 -9.91 -8.21 -12.83
C TRP A 217 -10.63 -8.13 -14.17
N VAL A 218 -10.75 -9.25 -14.83
CA VAL A 218 -11.40 -9.36 -16.14
C VAL A 218 -12.66 -10.20 -15.99
N LYS A 219 -13.77 -9.68 -16.50
CA LYS A 219 -15.02 -10.44 -16.56
C LYS A 219 -14.95 -11.47 -17.69
N LEU A 220 -15.08 -12.75 -17.36
CA LEU A 220 -15.23 -13.79 -18.37
C LEU A 220 -16.55 -13.59 -19.09
N ASN A 221 -16.50 -13.28 -20.38
CA ASN A 221 -17.69 -13.30 -21.24
C ASN A 221 -18.02 -14.77 -21.52
N HIS A 222 -19.10 -15.27 -20.91
CA HIS A 222 -19.70 -16.56 -21.24
C HIS A 222 -20.52 -16.43 -22.50
#